data_55ff9c5dafe4c3118af14acdfe395376
#
_entry.id   55ff9c5dafe4c3118af14acdfe395376
#
_cell.length_a   1.000
_cell.length_b   1.000
_cell.length_c   1.000
_cell.angle_alpha   90.00
_cell.angle_beta   90.00
_cell.angle_gamma   90.00
#
_symmetry.space_group_name_H-M   'P 1'
#
loop_
_entity.id
_entity.type
_entity.pdbx_description
1 polymer ?
#
loop_
_entity_poly.entity_id
_entity_poly.type
_entity_poly.pdbx_seq_one_letter_code
_entity_poly.pdbx_strand_id
1 'polypeptide(L)'
;MSHLTEDAVVLKDGTELPADLVVYATGYGSMNGWAADLISQEVADAVGKCWGLGSATPKDPGPWEGEQRNMWKPTAQEALWFHGGNLHQSRHYSQYLALQLKARQIGLETPVYGLHPPHHVA
;
A
#
# COMPACT_ATOMS: atom_id res chain seq x y z
N MET A 1 13.84 -17.33 9.71
CA MET A 1 14.71 -16.94 10.82
C MET A 1 13.97 -17.23 12.11
N SER A 2 14.62 -17.84 13.08
CA SER A 2 14.11 -18.07 14.43
C SER A 2 14.52 -16.93 15.35
N HIS A 3 15.81 -16.74 15.55
CA HIS A 3 16.37 -15.66 16.37
C HIS A 3 17.80 -15.33 15.91
N LEU A 4 18.37 -14.30 16.49
CA LEU A 4 19.77 -13.91 16.32
C LEU A 4 20.55 -14.29 17.57
N THR A 5 21.79 -14.74 17.38
CA THR A 5 22.82 -14.81 18.42
C THR A 5 23.81 -13.66 18.23
N GLU A 6 24.87 -13.62 19.00
CA GLU A 6 25.89 -12.57 18.89
C GLU A 6 26.60 -12.58 17.53
N ASP A 7 26.76 -13.76 16.93
CA ASP A 7 27.59 -13.99 15.75
C ASP A 7 26.89 -14.78 14.64
N ALA A 8 25.61 -15.11 14.80
CA ALA A 8 24.89 -15.92 13.81
C ALA A 8 23.38 -15.64 13.72
N VAL A 9 22.81 -16.01 12.58
CA VAL A 9 21.37 -16.11 12.35
C VAL A 9 20.94 -17.55 12.49
N VAL A 10 20.03 -17.85 13.41
CA VAL A 10 19.47 -19.19 13.60
C VAL A 10 18.17 -19.34 12.80
N LEU A 11 18.11 -20.33 11.93
CA LEU A 11 16.93 -20.67 11.16
C LEU A 11 15.93 -21.50 11.97
N LYS A 12 14.70 -21.68 11.46
CA LYS A 12 13.67 -22.46 12.16
C LYS A 12 13.98 -23.95 12.27
N ASP A 13 14.82 -24.46 11.40
CA ASP A 13 15.29 -25.85 11.39
C ASP A 13 16.52 -26.08 12.29
N GLY A 14 16.98 -25.05 12.99
CA GLY A 14 18.15 -25.08 13.87
C GLY A 14 19.48 -24.82 13.15
N THR A 15 19.48 -24.57 11.84
CA THR A 15 20.71 -24.21 11.12
C THR A 15 21.23 -22.86 11.58
N GLU A 16 22.53 -22.78 11.88
CA GLU A 16 23.22 -21.55 12.23
C GLU A 16 23.99 -21.01 11.01
N LEU A 17 23.73 -19.76 10.69
CA LEU A 17 24.42 -19.03 9.62
C LEU A 17 25.28 -17.93 10.26
N PRO A 18 26.60 -18.05 10.29
CA PRO A 18 27.48 -17.01 10.78
C PRO A 18 27.27 -15.69 10.01
N ALA A 19 27.20 -14.58 10.72
CA ALA A 19 26.96 -13.27 10.10
C ALA A 19 27.53 -12.15 10.96
N ASP A 20 28.41 -11.35 10.38
CA ASP A 20 28.97 -10.13 11.02
C ASP A 20 27.98 -8.95 10.95
N LEU A 21 27.03 -8.99 10.01
CA LEU A 21 26.04 -7.97 9.80
C LEU A 21 24.73 -8.60 9.30
N VAL A 22 23.62 -8.23 9.92
CA VAL A 22 22.28 -8.59 9.48
C VAL A 22 21.49 -7.35 9.13
N VAL A 23 21.01 -7.26 7.89
CA VAL A 23 20.19 -6.14 7.41
C VAL A 23 18.74 -6.57 7.30
N TYR A 24 17.87 -5.94 8.07
CA TYR A 24 16.43 -6.12 7.97
C TYR A 24 15.87 -5.30 6.82
N ALA A 25 15.49 -5.96 5.73
CA ALA A 25 14.83 -5.35 4.56
C ALA A 25 13.42 -5.94 4.39
N THR A 26 12.62 -5.90 5.45
CA THR A 26 11.34 -6.61 5.56
C THR A 26 10.17 -5.93 4.87
N GLY A 27 10.42 -4.77 4.22
CA GLY A 27 9.38 -4.01 3.53
C GLY A 27 8.48 -3.23 4.49
N TYR A 28 7.33 -2.85 3.97
CA TYR A 28 6.33 -2.06 4.67
C TYR A 28 5.03 -2.85 4.80
N GLY A 29 4.22 -2.48 5.78
CA GLY A 29 2.86 -2.97 5.92
C GLY A 29 1.92 -2.40 4.84
N SER A 30 0.69 -2.90 4.83
CA SER A 30 -0.36 -2.40 3.95
C SER A 30 -0.76 -0.98 4.33
N MET A 31 -0.96 -0.08 3.35
CA MET A 31 -1.50 1.26 3.61
C MET A 31 -2.92 1.21 4.20
N ASN A 32 -3.69 0.21 3.82
CA ASN A 32 -4.98 -0.06 4.41
C ASN A 32 -4.85 -0.46 5.89
N GLY A 33 -3.82 -1.22 6.26
CA GLY A 33 -3.49 -1.51 7.65
C GLY A 33 -3.15 -0.25 8.44
N TRP A 34 -2.43 0.69 7.84
CA TRP A 34 -2.18 1.99 8.49
C TRP A 34 -3.45 2.80 8.70
N ALA A 35 -4.42 2.74 7.77
CA ALA A 35 -5.71 3.37 7.97
C ALA A 35 -6.47 2.74 9.15
N ALA A 36 -6.37 1.42 9.33
CA ALA A 36 -6.93 0.74 10.49
C ALA A 36 -6.30 1.22 11.80
N ASP A 37 -4.98 1.32 11.82
CA ASP A 37 -4.22 1.71 13.02
C ASP A 37 -4.41 3.20 13.38
N LEU A 38 -4.47 4.08 12.38
CA LEU A 38 -4.52 5.53 12.58
C LEU A 38 -5.94 6.08 12.74
N ILE A 39 -6.94 5.42 12.15
CA ILE A 39 -8.32 5.89 12.13
C ILE A 39 -9.23 4.85 12.80
N SER A 40 -9.58 3.78 12.10
CA SER A 40 -10.32 2.64 12.62
C SER A 40 -10.35 1.48 11.62
N GLN A 41 -10.60 0.28 12.13
CA GLN A 41 -10.81 -0.91 11.30
C GLN A 41 -12.02 -0.76 10.38
N GLU A 42 -13.10 -0.13 10.86
CA GLU A 42 -14.31 0.12 10.07
C GLU A 42 -14.02 0.96 8.81
N VAL A 43 -13.23 2.03 8.97
CA VAL A 43 -12.80 2.88 7.83
C VAL A 43 -11.92 2.10 6.88
N ALA A 44 -10.97 1.33 7.40
CA ALA A 44 -10.08 0.50 6.57
C ALA A 44 -10.86 -0.55 5.76
N ASP A 45 -11.86 -1.18 6.36
CA ASP A 45 -12.71 -2.17 5.70
C ASP A 45 -13.62 -1.53 4.62
N ALA A 46 -14.18 -0.36 4.92
CA ALA A 46 -15.00 0.39 3.97
C ALA A 46 -14.22 0.87 2.75
N VAL A 47 -12.98 1.30 2.94
CA VAL A 47 -12.09 1.74 1.85
C VAL A 47 -11.55 0.55 1.07
N GLY A 48 -11.23 -0.53 1.76
CA GLY A 48 -10.63 -1.72 1.16
C GLY A 48 -9.14 -1.57 0.86
N LYS A 49 -8.62 -2.48 0.06
CA LYS A 49 -7.18 -2.56 -0.23
C LYS A 49 -6.71 -1.40 -1.10
N CYS A 50 -5.49 -0.94 -0.81
CA CYS A 50 -4.76 0.00 -1.66
C CYS A 50 -3.79 -0.75 -2.56
N TRP A 51 -3.63 -0.27 -3.79
CA TRP A 51 -2.55 -0.74 -4.63
C TRP A 51 -1.20 -0.34 -4.04
N GLY A 52 -0.20 -1.18 -4.20
CA GLY A 52 1.19 -0.90 -3.82
C GLY A 52 1.75 -1.90 -2.83
N LEU A 53 2.83 -1.51 -2.17
CA LEU A 53 3.52 -2.34 -1.18
C LEU A 53 2.55 -2.77 -0.08
N GLY A 54 2.54 -4.06 0.19
CA GLY A 54 1.69 -4.63 1.22
C GLY A 54 0.21 -4.73 0.86
N SER A 55 -0.16 -4.60 -0.42
CA SER A 55 -1.56 -4.82 -0.86
C SER A 55 -2.06 -6.24 -0.57
N ALA A 56 -1.15 -7.14 -0.22
CA ALA A 56 -1.40 -8.56 0.10
C ALA A 56 -2.13 -9.33 -1.03
N THR A 57 -2.05 -8.84 -2.25
CA THR A 57 -2.59 -9.51 -3.42
C THR A 57 -1.44 -10.12 -4.21
N PRO A 58 -1.25 -11.45 -4.19
CA PRO A 58 -0.12 -12.11 -4.83
C PRO A 58 0.02 -11.87 -6.33
N LYS A 59 -1.08 -11.49 -6.95
CA LYS A 59 -1.17 -11.23 -8.39
C LYS A 59 -1.56 -9.78 -8.70
N ASP A 60 -1.19 -8.83 -7.83
CA ASP A 60 -1.43 -7.42 -8.13
C ASP A 60 -0.52 -6.98 -9.28
N PRO A 61 -1.06 -6.71 -10.48
CA PRO A 61 -0.25 -6.41 -11.65
C PRO A 61 0.36 -5.01 -11.60
N GLY A 62 -0.04 -4.21 -10.62
CA GLY A 62 0.36 -2.82 -10.54
C GLY A 62 -0.44 -1.89 -11.46
N PRO A 63 0.01 -0.64 -11.64
CA PRO A 63 -0.78 0.40 -12.30
C PRO A 63 -0.95 0.25 -13.82
N TRP A 64 -0.18 -0.59 -14.48
CA TRP A 64 -0.24 -0.76 -15.94
C TRP A 64 -1.24 -1.80 -16.40
N GLU A 65 -1.64 -2.71 -15.55
CA GLU A 65 -2.56 -3.78 -15.90
C GLU A 65 -3.87 -3.72 -15.12
N GLY A 66 -3.94 -2.85 -14.14
CA GLY A 66 -5.08 -2.76 -13.28
C GLY A 66 -5.33 -1.36 -12.78
N GLU A 67 -6.36 -1.23 -12.03
CA GLU A 67 -6.69 0.01 -11.38
C GLU A 67 -5.76 0.28 -10.19
N GLN A 68 -5.45 1.57 -9.99
CA GLN A 68 -4.62 2.05 -8.88
C GLN A 68 -5.35 2.01 -7.53
N ARG A 69 -6.11 1.02 -7.27
CA ARG A 69 -6.92 0.79 -6.07
C ARG A 69 -6.62 1.76 -4.92
N ASN A 70 -7.44 2.81 -4.81
CA ASN A 70 -7.33 3.85 -3.77
C ASN A 70 -6.05 4.70 -3.76
N MET A 71 -5.10 4.47 -4.66
CA MET A 71 -3.88 5.27 -4.74
C MET A 71 -4.06 6.48 -5.63
N TRP A 72 -3.69 7.66 -5.12
CA TRP A 72 -3.72 8.96 -5.83
C TRP A 72 -5.08 9.38 -6.39
N LYS A 73 -6.15 8.88 -5.80
CA LYS A 73 -7.52 9.15 -6.21
C LYS A 73 -8.45 9.21 -4.99
N PRO A 74 -9.69 9.69 -5.15
CA PRO A 74 -10.67 9.69 -4.06
C PRO A 74 -10.92 8.26 -3.56
N THR A 75 -11.08 8.12 -2.27
CA THR A 75 -11.51 6.86 -1.64
C THR A 75 -12.97 6.91 -1.22
N ALA A 76 -13.50 5.77 -0.80
CA ALA A 76 -14.86 5.70 -0.23
C ALA A 76 -14.99 6.49 1.07
N GLN A 77 -13.89 6.74 1.79
CA GLN A 77 -13.85 7.60 2.96
C GLN A 77 -13.56 9.05 2.55
N GLU A 78 -14.49 9.95 2.84
CA GLU A 78 -14.28 11.37 2.59
C GLU A 78 -13.02 11.88 3.29
N ALA A 79 -12.29 12.74 2.61
CA ALA A 79 -11.02 13.33 3.04
C ALA A 79 -9.86 12.35 3.31
N LEU A 80 -10.03 11.06 3.04
CA LEU A 80 -8.93 10.09 3.12
C LEU A 80 -8.35 9.83 1.73
N TRP A 81 -7.05 10.04 1.60
CA TRP A 81 -6.29 9.86 0.37
C TRP A 81 -5.01 9.10 0.64
N PHE A 82 -4.65 8.20 -0.26
CA PHE A 82 -3.39 7.49 -0.17
C PHE A 82 -2.40 8.01 -1.21
N HIS A 83 -1.20 8.26 -0.75
CA HIS A 83 -0.07 8.69 -1.57
C HIS A 83 1.16 7.86 -1.21
N GLY A 84 1.80 7.30 -2.21
CA GLY A 84 2.94 6.40 -1.98
C GLY A 84 3.59 5.94 -3.30
N GLY A 85 4.09 4.72 -3.29
CA GLY A 85 4.85 4.16 -4.40
C GLY A 85 6.32 4.54 -4.36
N ASN A 86 7.06 4.21 -5.42
CA ASN A 86 8.44 4.66 -5.57
C ASN A 86 8.52 6.15 -5.93
N LEU A 87 9.73 6.72 -5.93
CA LEU A 87 9.92 8.16 -6.19
C LEU A 87 9.40 8.61 -7.56
N HIS A 88 9.51 7.79 -8.59
CA HIS A 88 8.99 8.11 -9.92
C HIS A 88 7.47 8.17 -9.93
N GLN A 89 6.82 7.18 -9.34
CA GLN A 89 5.37 7.12 -9.23
C GLN A 89 4.84 8.27 -8.37
N SER A 90 5.44 8.50 -7.21
CA SER A 90 5.10 9.61 -6.35
C SER A 90 5.19 10.95 -7.09
N ARG A 91 6.29 11.20 -7.81
CA ARG A 91 6.49 12.43 -8.57
C ARG A 91 5.45 12.61 -9.67
N HIS A 92 5.13 11.54 -10.39
CA HIS A 92 4.18 11.59 -11.50
C HIS A 92 2.73 11.77 -10.99
N TYR A 93 2.31 10.89 -10.10
CA TYR A 93 0.92 10.84 -9.65
C TYR A 93 0.53 11.89 -8.61
N SER A 94 1.49 12.51 -7.92
CA SER A 94 1.21 13.64 -7.04
C SER A 94 0.55 14.81 -7.76
N GLN A 95 0.81 14.99 -9.05
CA GLN A 95 0.17 16.02 -9.86
C GLN A 95 -1.33 15.76 -10.04
N TYR A 96 -1.70 14.53 -10.32
CA TYR A 96 -3.10 14.11 -10.43
C TYR A 96 -3.81 14.19 -9.08
N LEU A 97 -3.14 13.78 -8.01
CA LEU A 97 -3.66 13.92 -6.65
C LEU A 97 -3.93 15.41 -6.32
N ALA A 98 -2.98 16.28 -6.58
CA ALA A 98 -3.11 17.72 -6.34
C ALA A 98 -4.27 18.34 -7.12
N LEU A 99 -4.45 17.96 -8.40
CA LEU A 99 -5.57 18.42 -9.22
C LEU A 99 -6.93 18.00 -8.65
N GLN A 100 -7.05 16.76 -8.19
CA GLN A 100 -8.29 16.25 -7.60
C GLN A 100 -8.59 16.91 -6.25
N LEU A 101 -7.58 17.11 -5.41
CA LEU A 101 -7.73 17.83 -4.16
C LEU A 101 -8.17 19.30 -4.41
N LYS A 102 -7.55 19.94 -5.41
CA LYS A 102 -7.94 21.31 -5.79
C LYS A 102 -9.35 21.35 -6.37
N ALA A 103 -9.73 20.39 -7.19
CA ALA A 103 -11.09 20.28 -7.73
C ALA A 103 -12.13 20.25 -6.59
N ARG A 104 -11.95 19.39 -5.61
CA ARG A 104 -12.84 19.34 -4.43
C ARG A 104 -12.86 20.66 -3.65
N GLN A 105 -11.70 21.28 -3.46
CA GLN A 105 -11.61 22.57 -2.76
C GLN A 105 -12.44 23.67 -3.41
N ILE A 106 -12.57 23.64 -4.73
CA ILE A 106 -13.35 24.65 -5.51
C ILE A 106 -14.75 24.16 -5.89
N GLY A 107 -15.20 23.03 -5.32
CA GLY A 107 -16.55 22.51 -5.51
C GLY A 107 -16.77 21.71 -6.81
N LEU A 108 -15.71 21.30 -7.50
CA LEU A 108 -15.83 20.38 -8.64
C LEU A 108 -15.91 18.93 -8.13
N GLU A 109 -16.79 18.17 -8.72
CA GLU A 109 -16.96 16.77 -8.36
C GLU A 109 -15.76 15.94 -8.82
N THR A 110 -15.30 15.05 -7.92
CA THR A 110 -14.32 14.03 -8.22
C THR A 110 -14.92 12.69 -7.81
N PRO A 111 -15.48 11.92 -8.76
CA PRO A 111 -16.22 10.71 -8.42
C PRO A 111 -15.31 9.63 -7.84
N VAL A 112 -15.86 8.88 -6.89
CA VAL A 112 -15.27 7.63 -6.41
C VAL A 112 -15.84 6.52 -7.30
N TYR A 113 -14.96 5.89 -8.07
CA TYR A 113 -15.38 4.76 -8.91
C TYR A 113 -15.37 3.48 -8.09
N GLY A 114 -16.38 2.65 -8.28
CA GLY A 114 -16.39 1.30 -7.74
C GLY A 114 -15.20 0.50 -8.28
N LEU A 115 -14.54 -0.23 -7.38
CA LEU A 115 -13.46 -1.13 -7.79
C LEU A 115 -14.07 -2.32 -8.51
N HIS A 116 -13.77 -2.47 -9.79
CA HIS A 116 -14.05 -3.72 -10.48
C HIS A 116 -13.16 -4.82 -9.88
N PRO A 117 -13.72 -6.04 -9.68
CA PRO A 117 -12.88 -7.17 -9.31
C PRO A 117 -11.77 -7.30 -10.36
N PRO A 118 -10.51 -7.48 -9.94
CA PRO A 118 -9.42 -7.65 -10.88
C PRO A 118 -9.71 -8.85 -11.78
N HIS A 119 -9.78 -8.64 -13.08
CA HIS A 119 -10.17 -9.68 -14.07
C HIS A 119 -9.16 -10.84 -14.18
N HIS A 120 -8.00 -10.71 -13.56
CA HIS A 120 -6.96 -11.74 -13.53
C HIS A 120 -6.92 -12.55 -12.22
N VAL A 121 -7.85 -12.33 -11.33
CA VAL A 121 -8.05 -13.14 -10.12
C VAL A 121 -9.09 -14.20 -10.46
N ALA A 122 -8.66 -15.24 -11.15
CA ALA A 122 -9.37 -16.49 -11.29
C ALA A 122 -8.64 -17.58 -10.54
#